data_34143436d2887dcbf4528d4690c97503
#
_entry.id   34143436d2887dcbf4528d4690c97503
#
_cell.length_a   1.000
_cell.length_b   1.000
_cell.length_c   1.000
_cell.angle_alpha   90.00
_cell.angle_beta   90.00
_cell.angle_gamma   90.00
#
_symmetry.space_group_name_H-M   'P 1'
#
loop_
_entity.id
_entity.type
_entity.pdbx_description
1 polymer ?
#
loop_
_entity_poly.entity_id
_entity_poly.type
_entity_poly.pdbx_seq_one_letter_code
_entity_poly.pdbx_strand_id
1 'polypeptide(L)'
;MSDEARALQRDAFVIDALVAAPQSPAIVDRLLAAGYDAVNWTVAGHSESTDGALARIAAFYWLRDAIPDRLAIVRSAADLDGASGSGLLRALLGFQGAEPLGHHLHLVAIFHALGVRVIQLTYNEANPLGSGCLEPDDRGLTHFGIQVVREMNRLGMVVDLTHVGVRTSLDAIAVSADPCVFSHSNARGLRDNPRNLSDEQLAAVADRGGVVGVATFADFVADTRAGQPRLEQVLDHVAYVADRVGIDHVGIGSDIFDTSGAAGVWWTANTKRRYPEICGAMDEQMHGIAGFERWDEFGNLTEGLLRRGFGPDEVRKIIGGNVRRVFQQILR
;
A
#
# COMPACT_ATOMS: atom_id res chain seq x y z
N MET A 1 -1.47 22.60 -11.25
CA MET A 1 -1.58 21.47 -12.18
C MET A 1 -1.91 21.97 -13.56
N SER A 2 -1.12 21.58 -14.57
CA SER A 2 -1.34 21.91 -15.98
C SER A 2 -2.61 21.26 -16.55
N ASP A 3 -3.09 21.76 -17.71
CA ASP A 3 -4.26 21.14 -18.38
C ASP A 3 -3.95 19.71 -18.83
N GLU A 4 -2.70 19.46 -19.26
CA GLU A 4 -2.21 18.14 -19.63
C GLU A 4 -2.28 17.16 -18.45
N ALA A 5 -1.74 17.51 -17.28
CA ALA A 5 -1.79 16.66 -16.09
C ALA A 5 -3.23 16.39 -15.63
N ARG A 6 -4.11 17.40 -15.71
CA ARG A 6 -5.55 17.23 -15.40
C ARG A 6 -6.23 16.27 -16.36
N ALA A 7 -5.97 16.40 -17.66
CA ALA A 7 -6.53 15.49 -18.66
C ALA A 7 -6.02 14.07 -18.45
N LEU A 8 -4.70 13.90 -18.25
CA LEU A 8 -4.07 12.62 -18.04
C LEU A 8 -4.63 11.90 -16.81
N GLN A 9 -4.73 12.59 -15.66
CA GLN A 9 -5.27 12.02 -14.43
C GLN A 9 -6.74 11.63 -14.57
N ARG A 10 -7.55 12.45 -15.25
CA ARG A 10 -8.97 12.14 -15.48
C ARG A 10 -9.18 10.91 -16.36
N ASP A 11 -8.29 10.70 -17.35
CA ASP A 11 -8.39 9.61 -18.32
C ASP A 11 -7.69 8.33 -17.84
N ALA A 12 -6.82 8.41 -16.81
CA ALA A 12 -6.12 7.29 -16.22
C ALA A 12 -6.96 6.62 -15.12
N PHE A 13 -6.84 5.30 -14.98
CA PHE A 13 -7.36 4.59 -13.81
C PHE A 13 -6.41 4.80 -12.63
N VAL A 14 -6.82 5.59 -11.64
CA VAL A 14 -6.00 5.93 -10.48
C VAL A 14 -6.26 4.95 -9.35
N ILE A 15 -5.21 4.31 -8.87
CA ILE A 15 -5.28 3.38 -7.74
C ILE A 15 -4.19 3.66 -6.71
N ASP A 16 -4.58 3.76 -5.44
CA ASP A 16 -3.66 3.79 -4.31
C ASP A 16 -3.50 2.38 -3.72
N ALA A 17 -2.26 1.89 -3.73
CA ALA A 17 -1.95 0.54 -3.24
C ALA A 17 -2.04 0.43 -1.71
N LEU A 18 -2.17 1.53 -0.98
CA LEU A 18 -2.50 1.53 0.46
C LEU A 18 -3.16 2.82 0.93
N VAL A 19 -4.34 2.68 1.51
CA VAL A 19 -5.05 3.72 2.27
C VAL A 19 -5.36 3.19 3.67
N ALA A 20 -4.84 3.88 4.70
CA ALA A 20 -5.08 3.60 6.12
C ALA A 20 -5.94 4.73 6.73
N ALA A 21 -7.23 4.75 6.40
CA ALA A 21 -8.14 5.83 6.79
C ALA A 21 -9.36 5.34 7.56
N PRO A 22 -10.01 6.20 8.36
CA PRO A 22 -11.28 5.89 8.99
C PRO A 22 -12.36 5.53 7.94
N GLN A 23 -13.16 4.53 8.26
CA GLN A 23 -14.26 4.06 7.40
C GLN A 23 -15.43 5.04 7.50
N SER A 24 -15.49 6.03 6.60
CA SER A 24 -16.55 7.04 6.61
C SER A 24 -16.93 7.52 5.20
N PRO A 25 -18.17 7.99 4.99
CA PRO A 25 -18.59 8.59 3.71
C PRO A 25 -17.72 9.78 3.31
N ALA A 26 -17.27 10.59 4.27
CA ALA A 26 -16.44 11.77 4.01
C ALA A 26 -15.08 11.40 3.41
N ILE A 27 -14.47 10.28 3.83
CA ILE A 27 -13.21 9.80 3.23
C ILE A 27 -13.45 9.30 1.80
N VAL A 28 -14.55 8.57 1.55
CA VAL A 28 -14.93 8.14 0.19
C VAL A 28 -15.11 9.35 -0.72
N ASP A 29 -15.80 10.38 -0.26
CA ASP A 29 -16.02 11.62 -1.04
C ASP A 29 -14.71 12.35 -1.34
N ARG A 30 -13.78 12.42 -0.38
CA ARG A 30 -12.46 13.03 -0.58
C ARG A 30 -11.62 12.25 -1.61
N LEU A 31 -11.61 10.92 -1.53
CA LEU A 31 -10.89 10.06 -2.48
C LEU A 31 -11.47 10.21 -3.89
N LEU A 32 -12.80 10.17 -4.05
CA LEU A 32 -13.46 10.38 -5.34
C LEU A 32 -13.18 11.79 -5.90
N ALA A 33 -13.25 12.83 -5.07
CA ALA A 33 -12.95 14.21 -5.47
C ALA A 33 -11.47 14.39 -5.88
N ALA A 34 -10.56 13.61 -5.32
CA ALA A 34 -9.15 13.56 -5.67
C ALA A 34 -8.87 12.74 -6.96
N GLY A 35 -9.89 12.06 -7.50
CA GLY A 35 -9.81 11.31 -8.75
C GLY A 35 -9.37 9.86 -8.59
N TYR A 36 -9.46 9.27 -7.40
CA TYR A 36 -9.19 7.85 -7.21
C TYR A 36 -10.33 6.97 -7.71
N ASP A 37 -10.01 5.92 -8.46
CA ASP A 37 -10.95 4.90 -8.95
C ASP A 37 -10.94 3.66 -8.05
N ALA A 38 -9.79 3.32 -7.47
CA ALA A 38 -9.66 2.20 -6.56
C ALA A 38 -8.61 2.45 -5.45
N VAL A 39 -8.77 1.74 -4.34
CA VAL A 39 -7.83 1.78 -3.21
C VAL A 39 -7.70 0.41 -2.56
N ASN A 40 -6.51 0.07 -2.04
CA ASN A 40 -6.36 -0.99 -1.05
C ASN A 40 -6.61 -0.37 0.34
N TRP A 41 -7.78 -0.66 0.93
CA TRP A 41 -8.21 -0.05 2.19
C TRP A 41 -7.92 -0.98 3.37
N THR A 42 -7.15 -0.49 4.33
CA THR A 42 -6.83 -1.23 5.54
C THR A 42 -8.06 -1.42 6.42
N VAL A 43 -8.51 -2.67 6.57
CA VAL A 43 -9.60 -3.06 7.47
C VAL A 43 -9.12 -3.82 8.71
N ALA A 44 -7.85 -4.19 8.79
CA ALA A 44 -7.21 -4.69 9.99
C ALA A 44 -5.74 -4.26 10.02
N GLY A 45 -5.29 -3.72 11.13
CA GLY A 45 -3.88 -3.39 11.39
C GLY A 45 -3.17 -4.49 12.19
N HIS A 46 -1.89 -4.28 12.44
CA HIS A 46 -1.00 -5.23 13.12
C HIS A 46 -1.36 -5.59 14.59
N SER A 47 -2.29 -4.90 15.18
CA SER A 47 -2.76 -5.18 16.57
C SER A 47 -4.18 -5.74 16.62
N GLU A 48 -4.79 -5.96 15.45
CA GLU A 48 -6.15 -6.45 15.38
C GLU A 48 -6.20 -7.97 15.63
N SER A 49 -7.11 -8.38 16.49
CA SER A 49 -7.50 -9.79 16.68
C SER A 49 -8.46 -10.24 15.56
N THR A 50 -8.76 -11.52 15.52
CA THR A 50 -9.74 -12.08 14.58
C THR A 50 -11.12 -11.41 14.71
N ASP A 51 -11.61 -11.23 15.94
CA ASP A 51 -12.90 -10.56 16.20
C ASP A 51 -12.87 -9.07 15.89
N GLY A 52 -11.75 -8.38 16.15
CA GLY A 52 -11.55 -6.99 15.76
C GLY A 52 -11.58 -6.82 14.24
N ALA A 53 -10.90 -7.67 13.49
CA ALA A 53 -10.93 -7.66 12.03
C ALA A 53 -12.35 -7.93 11.49
N LEU A 54 -13.10 -8.87 12.08
CA LEU A 54 -14.49 -9.13 11.70
C LEU A 54 -15.39 -7.91 11.95
N ALA A 55 -15.22 -7.22 13.09
CA ALA A 55 -15.99 -6.02 13.41
C ALA A 55 -15.71 -4.88 12.39
N ARG A 56 -14.45 -4.69 12.01
CA ARG A 56 -14.08 -3.68 11.00
C ARG A 56 -14.58 -4.03 9.60
N ILE A 57 -14.55 -5.29 9.20
CA ILE A 57 -15.14 -5.74 7.94
C ILE A 57 -16.64 -5.49 7.95
N ALA A 58 -17.35 -5.84 9.04
CA ALA A 58 -18.78 -5.56 9.18
C ALA A 58 -19.10 -4.05 9.07
N ALA A 59 -18.31 -3.21 9.73
CA ALA A 59 -18.46 -1.75 9.62
C ALA A 59 -18.25 -1.26 8.18
N PHE A 60 -17.29 -1.87 7.43
CA PHE A 60 -17.09 -1.54 6.02
C PHE A 60 -18.28 -1.92 5.13
N TYR A 61 -18.93 -3.04 5.41
CA TYR A 61 -20.16 -3.42 4.73
C TYR A 61 -21.30 -2.42 5.01
N TRP A 62 -21.47 -1.97 6.25
CA TRP A 62 -22.45 -0.95 6.59
C TRP A 62 -22.15 0.37 5.87
N LEU A 63 -20.88 0.77 5.78
CA LEU A 63 -20.49 1.95 5.01
C LEU A 63 -20.88 1.80 3.54
N ARG A 64 -20.54 0.65 2.90
CA ARG A 64 -20.88 0.36 1.52
C ARG A 64 -22.40 0.39 1.29
N ASP A 65 -23.18 -0.18 2.21
CA ASP A 65 -24.65 -0.24 2.10
C ASP A 65 -25.29 1.15 2.29
N ALA A 66 -24.64 2.04 3.04
CA ALA A 66 -25.09 3.43 3.20
C ALA A 66 -24.83 4.31 1.97
N ILE A 67 -23.83 3.96 1.14
CA ILE A 67 -23.42 4.74 -0.05
C ILE A 67 -23.16 3.85 -1.27
N PRO A 68 -24.12 2.99 -1.69
CA PRO A 68 -23.88 1.94 -2.69
C PRO A 68 -23.51 2.49 -4.08
N ASP A 69 -23.91 3.72 -4.39
CA ASP A 69 -23.62 4.37 -5.68
C ASP A 69 -22.19 4.96 -5.73
N ARG A 70 -21.49 5.03 -4.58
CA ARG A 70 -20.16 5.65 -4.46
C ARG A 70 -19.06 4.70 -3.98
N LEU A 71 -19.41 3.55 -3.40
CA LEU A 71 -18.45 2.60 -2.84
C LEU A 71 -18.81 1.16 -3.21
N ALA A 72 -17.86 0.45 -3.82
CA ALA A 72 -17.96 -0.98 -4.10
C ALA A 72 -16.77 -1.73 -3.45
N ILE A 73 -17.02 -2.98 -3.05
CA ILE A 73 -15.98 -3.89 -2.57
C ILE A 73 -15.51 -4.74 -3.74
N VAL A 74 -14.20 -4.71 -4.03
CA VAL A 74 -13.57 -5.55 -5.06
C VAL A 74 -13.49 -6.99 -4.57
N ARG A 75 -14.04 -7.91 -5.36
CA ARG A 75 -14.03 -9.35 -5.07
C ARG A 75 -13.33 -10.20 -6.13
N SER A 76 -13.18 -9.64 -7.34
CA SER A 76 -12.56 -10.31 -8.48
C SER A 76 -11.84 -9.30 -9.38
N ALA A 77 -11.07 -9.81 -10.34
CA ALA A 77 -10.40 -8.99 -11.33
C ALA A 77 -11.39 -8.10 -12.13
N ALA A 78 -12.57 -8.64 -12.44
CA ALA A 78 -13.59 -7.93 -13.20
C ALA A 78 -14.10 -6.66 -12.48
N ASP A 79 -14.05 -6.62 -11.16
CA ASP A 79 -14.46 -5.43 -10.40
C ASP A 79 -13.51 -4.24 -10.62
N LEU A 80 -12.30 -4.49 -11.14
CA LEU A 80 -11.33 -3.47 -11.52
C LEU A 80 -11.42 -3.06 -12.99
N ASP A 81 -12.33 -3.64 -13.79
CA ASP A 81 -12.49 -3.32 -15.22
C ASP A 81 -13.27 -2.02 -15.48
N GLY A 82 -13.74 -1.35 -14.45
CA GLY A 82 -14.49 -0.11 -14.57
C GLY A 82 -13.75 1.03 -15.28
N ALA A 83 -14.52 1.95 -15.84
CA ALA A 83 -13.97 3.18 -16.42
C ALA A 83 -13.43 4.12 -15.34
N SER A 84 -12.38 4.88 -15.69
CA SER A 84 -11.90 5.98 -14.88
C SER A 84 -12.98 7.05 -14.68
N GLY A 85 -12.98 7.70 -13.51
CA GLY A 85 -13.89 8.81 -13.21
C GLY A 85 -15.36 8.41 -13.15
N SER A 86 -15.68 7.13 -12.94
CA SER A 86 -17.06 6.64 -12.87
C SER A 86 -17.88 7.15 -11.67
N GLY A 87 -17.24 7.84 -10.72
CA GLY A 87 -17.86 8.25 -9.46
C GLY A 87 -18.04 7.11 -8.44
N LEU A 88 -17.53 5.91 -8.75
CA LEU A 88 -17.54 4.73 -7.88
C LEU A 88 -16.14 4.39 -7.42
N LEU A 89 -15.87 4.51 -6.12
CA LEU A 89 -14.64 4.07 -5.50
C LEU A 89 -14.65 2.54 -5.28
N ARG A 90 -13.66 1.84 -5.80
CA ARG A 90 -13.50 0.40 -5.67
C ARG A 90 -12.51 0.10 -4.56
N ALA A 91 -12.96 -0.50 -3.47
CA ALA A 91 -12.13 -0.82 -2.32
C ALA A 91 -11.76 -2.30 -2.30
N LEU A 92 -10.46 -2.58 -2.37
CA LEU A 92 -9.91 -3.87 -1.95
C LEU A 92 -9.76 -3.83 -0.44
N LEU A 93 -10.33 -4.82 0.27
CA LEU A 93 -10.15 -4.91 1.71
C LEU A 93 -8.80 -5.57 2.01
N GLY A 94 -7.93 -4.84 2.72
CA GLY A 94 -6.56 -5.26 3.03
C GLY A 94 -6.28 -5.37 4.52
N PHE A 95 -5.35 -6.24 4.89
CA PHE A 95 -4.78 -6.35 6.22
C PHE A 95 -3.34 -5.86 6.21
N GLN A 96 -2.98 -4.99 7.15
CA GLN A 96 -1.60 -4.62 7.43
C GLN A 96 -1.03 -5.46 8.58
N GLY A 97 -0.87 -6.74 8.31
CA GLY A 97 -0.43 -7.76 9.24
C GLY A 97 -1.36 -8.97 9.24
N ALA A 98 -0.81 -10.15 9.47
CA ALA A 98 -1.58 -11.41 9.47
C ALA A 98 -2.05 -11.85 10.86
N GLU A 99 -1.99 -10.97 11.86
CA GLU A 99 -2.40 -11.21 13.24
C GLU A 99 -3.83 -11.76 13.35
N PRO A 100 -4.81 -11.31 12.51
CA PRO A 100 -6.16 -11.88 12.53
C PRO A 100 -6.24 -13.37 12.18
N LEU A 101 -5.21 -13.93 11.53
CA LEU A 101 -5.15 -15.37 11.21
C LEU A 101 -4.75 -16.21 12.43
N GLY A 102 -4.04 -15.62 13.42
CA GLY A 102 -3.44 -16.39 14.52
C GLY A 102 -2.58 -17.54 13.97
N HIS A 103 -2.87 -18.77 14.40
CA HIS A 103 -2.26 -20.01 13.90
C HIS A 103 -3.24 -20.87 13.08
N HIS A 104 -4.25 -20.26 12.45
CA HIS A 104 -5.35 -20.97 11.80
C HIS A 104 -5.38 -20.74 10.29
N LEU A 105 -4.76 -21.65 9.52
CA LEU A 105 -4.68 -21.57 8.06
C LEU A 105 -6.06 -21.37 7.38
N HIS A 106 -7.09 -22.05 7.87
CA HIS A 106 -8.44 -21.98 7.31
C HIS A 106 -9.09 -20.59 7.42
N LEU A 107 -8.60 -19.70 8.29
CA LEU A 107 -9.08 -18.31 8.37
C LEU A 107 -8.75 -17.50 7.12
N VAL A 108 -7.75 -17.87 6.34
CA VAL A 108 -7.47 -17.23 5.04
C VAL A 108 -8.70 -17.34 4.13
N ALA A 109 -9.26 -18.55 4.01
CA ALA A 109 -10.47 -18.79 3.20
C ALA A 109 -11.70 -18.07 3.76
N ILE A 110 -11.85 -17.99 5.08
CA ILE A 110 -12.96 -17.25 5.71
C ILE A 110 -12.86 -15.75 5.41
N PHE A 111 -11.69 -15.13 5.61
CA PHE A 111 -11.51 -13.72 5.28
C PHE A 111 -11.63 -13.44 3.79
N HIS A 112 -11.17 -14.36 2.93
CA HIS A 112 -11.43 -14.27 1.49
C HIS A 112 -12.93 -14.26 1.17
N ALA A 113 -13.73 -15.16 1.76
CA ALA A 113 -15.17 -15.20 1.60
C ALA A 113 -15.86 -13.89 2.08
N LEU A 114 -15.29 -13.25 3.11
CA LEU A 114 -15.72 -11.96 3.62
C LEU A 114 -15.23 -10.77 2.77
N GLY A 115 -14.51 -10.99 1.68
CA GLY A 115 -14.10 -9.95 0.73
C GLY A 115 -12.69 -9.41 0.93
N VAL A 116 -11.88 -9.91 1.88
CA VAL A 116 -10.47 -9.55 1.98
C VAL A 116 -9.72 -10.06 0.75
N ARG A 117 -8.91 -9.21 0.15
CA ARG A 117 -8.16 -9.53 -1.08
C ARG A 117 -6.66 -9.30 -0.96
N VAL A 118 -6.21 -8.56 0.05
CA VAL A 118 -4.80 -8.27 0.29
C VAL A 118 -4.47 -8.65 1.73
N ILE A 119 -3.41 -9.43 1.95
CA ILE A 119 -2.87 -9.66 3.29
C ILE A 119 -1.37 -9.39 3.27
N GLN A 120 -0.94 -8.45 4.09
CA GLN A 120 0.45 -8.22 4.42
C GLN A 120 0.90 -9.26 5.45
N LEU A 121 2.04 -9.93 5.21
CA LEU A 121 2.41 -11.12 5.98
C LEU A 121 2.80 -10.80 7.43
N THR A 122 3.57 -9.74 7.63
CA THR A 122 3.96 -9.24 8.96
C THR A 122 3.80 -7.73 9.00
N TYR A 123 3.78 -7.14 10.19
CA TYR A 123 4.07 -5.72 10.33
C TYR A 123 5.57 -5.55 10.63
N ASN A 124 5.97 -4.60 11.44
CA ASN A 124 7.39 -4.33 11.70
C ASN A 124 8.10 -5.42 12.54
N GLU A 125 7.36 -6.16 13.33
CA GLU A 125 7.84 -7.20 14.25
C GLU A 125 7.51 -8.59 13.70
N ALA A 126 8.10 -9.64 14.28
CA ALA A 126 7.78 -11.02 13.91
C ALA A 126 6.37 -11.43 14.33
N ASN A 127 5.75 -12.28 13.53
CA ASN A 127 4.52 -12.97 13.84
C ASN A 127 4.63 -14.47 13.46
N PRO A 128 3.57 -15.28 13.57
CA PRO A 128 3.64 -16.70 13.20
C PRO A 128 4.07 -17.00 11.76
N LEU A 129 4.01 -16.02 10.82
CA LEU A 129 4.33 -16.22 9.42
C LEU A 129 5.81 -15.97 9.10
N GLY A 130 6.47 -15.07 9.81
CA GLY A 130 7.84 -14.70 9.52
C GLY A 130 8.30 -13.49 10.32
N SER A 131 9.43 -12.92 9.92
CA SER A 131 10.03 -11.75 10.53
C SER A 131 9.58 -10.46 9.89
N GLY A 132 9.31 -9.43 10.69
CA GLY A 132 9.12 -8.07 10.23
C GLY A 132 10.45 -7.35 9.98
N CYS A 133 10.39 -6.15 9.41
CA CYS A 133 11.58 -5.39 9.01
C CYS A 133 12.45 -4.88 10.18
N LEU A 134 11.94 -4.91 11.41
CA LEU A 134 12.69 -4.53 12.62
C LEU A 134 13.30 -5.71 13.37
N GLU A 135 13.06 -6.95 12.93
CA GLU A 135 13.67 -8.09 13.60
C GLU A 135 15.18 -8.11 13.38
N PRO A 136 15.98 -8.13 14.46
CA PRO A 136 17.45 -8.17 14.36
C PRO A 136 17.96 -9.45 13.68
N ASP A 137 17.22 -10.55 13.82
CA ASP A 137 17.50 -11.86 13.22
C ASP A 137 16.30 -12.27 12.34
N ASP A 138 16.31 -11.83 11.09
CA ASP A 138 15.32 -12.24 10.11
C ASP A 138 15.55 -13.69 9.69
N ARG A 139 14.77 -14.60 10.25
CA ARG A 139 14.85 -16.05 10.04
C ARG A 139 14.16 -16.54 8.77
N GLY A 140 13.56 -15.64 8.01
CA GLY A 140 12.81 -15.98 6.80
C GLY A 140 11.38 -16.42 7.10
N LEU A 141 10.72 -16.91 6.06
CA LEU A 141 9.32 -17.36 6.11
C LEU A 141 9.21 -18.67 6.91
N THR A 142 8.29 -18.72 7.86
CA THR A 142 8.04 -19.95 8.64
C THR A 142 7.35 -21.01 7.81
N HIS A 143 7.32 -22.27 8.29
CA HIS A 143 6.52 -23.32 7.65
C HIS A 143 5.04 -22.94 7.56
N PHE A 144 4.49 -22.29 8.59
CA PHE A 144 3.12 -21.79 8.58
C PHE A 144 2.95 -20.64 7.57
N GLY A 145 3.93 -19.71 7.50
CA GLY A 145 3.95 -18.64 6.49
C GLY A 145 3.94 -19.18 5.05
N ILE A 146 4.70 -20.25 4.78
CA ILE A 146 4.68 -20.95 3.47
C ILE A 146 3.27 -21.48 3.15
N GLN A 147 2.59 -22.09 4.13
CA GLN A 147 1.23 -22.59 3.94
C GLN A 147 0.24 -21.45 3.67
N VAL A 148 0.36 -20.32 4.38
CA VAL A 148 -0.50 -19.14 4.19
C VAL A 148 -0.30 -18.55 2.81
N VAL A 149 0.95 -18.34 2.35
CA VAL A 149 1.24 -17.82 0.99
C VAL A 149 0.62 -18.72 -0.08
N ARG A 150 0.78 -20.05 0.04
CA ARG A 150 0.20 -21.00 -0.91
C ARG A 150 -1.33 -20.96 -0.91
N GLU A 151 -1.95 -20.83 0.27
CA GLU A 151 -3.41 -20.73 0.36
C GLU A 151 -3.92 -19.41 -0.20
N MET A 152 -3.22 -18.30 0.00
CA MET A 152 -3.53 -17.01 -0.63
C MET A 152 -3.46 -17.12 -2.15
N ASN A 153 -2.42 -17.74 -2.71
CA ASN A 153 -2.31 -17.97 -4.16
C ASN A 153 -3.47 -18.84 -4.67
N ARG A 154 -3.81 -19.94 -3.96
CA ARG A 154 -4.93 -20.81 -4.35
C ARG A 154 -6.26 -20.05 -4.44
N LEU A 155 -6.47 -19.09 -3.55
CA LEU A 155 -7.69 -18.29 -3.46
C LEU A 155 -7.67 -17.05 -4.38
N GLY A 156 -6.52 -16.69 -4.97
CA GLY A 156 -6.37 -15.47 -5.74
C GLY A 156 -6.34 -14.22 -4.86
N MET A 157 -5.55 -14.25 -3.80
CA MET A 157 -5.33 -13.13 -2.89
C MET A 157 -3.93 -12.55 -3.09
N VAL A 158 -3.82 -11.24 -2.98
CA VAL A 158 -2.55 -10.50 -3.11
C VAL A 158 -1.71 -10.68 -1.85
N VAL A 159 -0.49 -11.20 -2.03
CA VAL A 159 0.53 -11.27 -0.99
C VAL A 159 1.27 -9.95 -0.94
N ASP A 160 1.09 -9.18 0.13
CA ASP A 160 1.79 -7.92 0.36
C ASP A 160 2.99 -8.15 1.29
N LEU A 161 4.15 -7.68 0.86
CA LEU A 161 5.43 -7.85 1.55
C LEU A 161 5.94 -6.57 2.21
N THR A 162 5.13 -5.52 2.21
CA THR A 162 5.45 -4.29 2.94
C THR A 162 5.59 -4.59 4.43
N HIS A 163 6.51 -3.94 5.13
CA HIS A 163 6.89 -4.20 6.52
C HIS A 163 7.60 -5.54 6.80
N VAL A 164 7.67 -6.43 5.82
CA VAL A 164 8.28 -7.76 5.97
C VAL A 164 9.81 -7.66 5.97
N GLY A 165 10.48 -8.49 6.74
CA GLY A 165 11.93 -8.57 6.75
C GLY A 165 12.51 -8.95 5.38
N VAL A 166 13.78 -8.62 5.14
CA VAL A 166 14.42 -8.83 3.83
C VAL A 166 14.38 -10.31 3.43
N ARG A 167 14.87 -11.18 4.30
CA ARG A 167 14.90 -12.63 4.02
C ARG A 167 13.50 -13.21 3.93
N THR A 168 12.61 -12.83 4.85
CA THR A 168 11.22 -13.30 4.85
C THR A 168 10.50 -12.90 3.56
N SER A 169 10.70 -11.69 3.04
CA SER A 169 10.11 -11.25 1.78
C SER A 169 10.66 -12.00 0.57
N LEU A 170 11.98 -12.23 0.52
CA LEU A 170 12.61 -13.01 -0.55
C LEU A 170 12.13 -14.48 -0.55
N ASP A 171 12.01 -15.10 0.62
CA ASP A 171 11.44 -16.45 0.76
C ASP A 171 9.99 -16.49 0.28
N ALA A 172 9.18 -15.47 0.61
CA ALA A 172 7.78 -15.38 0.18
C ALA A 172 7.66 -15.23 -1.35
N ILE A 173 8.50 -14.38 -1.98
CA ILE A 173 8.56 -14.24 -3.44
C ILE A 173 8.95 -15.56 -4.11
N ALA A 174 9.91 -16.30 -3.53
CA ALA A 174 10.35 -17.59 -4.07
C ALA A 174 9.24 -18.67 -4.00
N VAL A 175 8.43 -18.65 -2.92
CA VAL A 175 7.35 -19.62 -2.66
C VAL A 175 6.08 -19.29 -3.43
N SER A 176 5.80 -18.01 -3.67
CA SER A 176 4.56 -17.54 -4.30
C SER A 176 4.46 -17.99 -5.75
N ALA A 177 3.31 -18.53 -6.14
CA ALA A 177 3.00 -18.87 -7.54
C ALA A 177 2.54 -17.63 -8.34
N ASP A 178 1.89 -16.68 -7.66
CA ASP A 178 1.44 -15.41 -8.24
C ASP A 178 2.43 -14.28 -7.89
N PRO A 179 2.45 -13.15 -8.61
CA PRO A 179 3.24 -11.99 -8.25
C PRO A 179 2.97 -11.53 -6.81
N CYS A 180 4.02 -11.10 -6.10
CA CYS A 180 3.89 -10.39 -4.82
C CYS A 180 3.95 -8.88 -5.04
N VAL A 181 3.53 -8.11 -4.04
CA VAL A 181 3.63 -6.65 -4.06
C VAL A 181 4.32 -6.12 -2.81
N PHE A 182 4.93 -4.95 -2.93
CA PHE A 182 5.19 -4.06 -1.81
C PHE A 182 4.22 -2.89 -1.96
N SER A 183 3.12 -2.92 -1.21
CA SER A 183 2.03 -1.94 -1.40
C SER A 183 2.48 -0.50 -1.11
N HIS A 184 3.39 -0.27 -0.13
CA HIS A 184 3.86 1.05 0.28
C HIS A 184 5.28 1.00 0.85
N SER A 185 6.28 1.13 -0.01
CA SER A 185 7.70 1.09 0.37
C SER A 185 8.57 1.94 -0.55
N ASN A 186 9.71 2.39 -0.05
CA ASN A 186 10.64 3.24 -0.79
C ASN A 186 11.98 2.54 -1.04
N ALA A 187 12.91 3.17 -1.75
CA ALA A 187 14.23 2.60 -2.05
C ALA A 187 15.22 2.89 -0.91
N ARG A 188 15.82 1.84 -0.34
CA ARG A 188 16.84 1.95 0.71
C ARG A 188 18.10 2.65 0.21
N GLY A 189 18.42 2.53 -1.08
CA GLY A 189 19.56 3.21 -1.70
C GLY A 189 19.48 4.75 -1.64
N LEU A 190 18.29 5.34 -1.52
CA LEU A 190 18.10 6.78 -1.33
C LEU A 190 17.94 7.17 0.14
N ARG A 191 17.28 6.34 0.92
CA ARG A 191 17.06 6.56 2.35
C ARG A 191 17.25 5.25 3.10
N ASP A 192 18.31 5.14 3.88
CA ASP A 192 18.55 3.98 4.75
C ASP A 192 17.56 4.03 5.92
N ASN A 193 16.48 3.28 5.75
CA ASN A 193 15.42 3.09 6.73
C ASN A 193 15.00 1.61 6.68
N PRO A 194 14.77 0.93 7.81
CA PRO A 194 14.38 -0.49 7.82
C PRO A 194 13.14 -0.81 6.98
N ARG A 195 12.24 0.17 6.79
CA ARG A 195 11.03 0.06 5.98
C ARG A 195 11.27 0.11 4.48
N ASN A 196 12.45 0.59 4.05
CA ASN A 196 12.79 0.74 2.65
C ASN A 196 13.44 -0.53 2.09
N LEU A 197 13.21 -0.76 0.80
CA LEU A 197 13.60 -1.98 0.10
C LEU A 197 15.05 -1.91 -0.39
N SER A 198 15.77 -3.01 -0.21
CA SER A 198 17.06 -3.22 -0.87
C SER A 198 16.89 -3.41 -2.38
N ASP A 199 17.95 -3.18 -3.15
CA ASP A 199 17.95 -3.43 -4.59
C ASP A 199 17.66 -4.91 -4.91
N GLU A 200 18.06 -5.84 -4.03
CA GLU A 200 17.74 -7.25 -4.14
C GLU A 200 16.24 -7.53 -4.04
N GLN A 201 15.54 -6.89 -3.07
CA GLN A 201 14.08 -7.01 -2.95
C GLN A 201 13.36 -6.40 -4.16
N LEU A 202 13.83 -5.24 -4.65
CA LEU A 202 13.30 -4.60 -5.85
C LEU A 202 13.42 -5.52 -7.06
N ALA A 203 14.60 -6.07 -7.30
CA ALA A 203 14.83 -7.02 -8.41
C ALA A 203 13.97 -8.27 -8.27
N ALA A 204 13.94 -8.89 -7.09
CA ALA A 204 13.21 -10.13 -6.85
C ALA A 204 11.70 -9.99 -7.11
N VAL A 205 11.07 -8.88 -6.65
CA VAL A 205 9.63 -8.66 -6.88
C VAL A 205 9.34 -8.37 -8.36
N ALA A 206 10.20 -7.63 -9.04
CA ALA A 206 10.04 -7.30 -10.46
C ALA A 206 10.23 -8.52 -11.36
N ASP A 207 11.24 -9.37 -11.11
CA ASP A 207 11.49 -10.61 -11.85
C ASP A 207 10.29 -11.57 -11.81
N ARG A 208 9.43 -11.43 -10.80
CA ARG A 208 8.18 -12.20 -10.65
C ARG A 208 6.94 -11.44 -11.13
N GLY A 209 7.10 -10.30 -11.80
CA GLY A 209 6.02 -9.50 -12.37
C GLY A 209 5.26 -8.63 -11.36
N GLY A 210 5.75 -8.51 -10.13
CA GLY A 210 5.14 -7.70 -9.08
C GLY A 210 5.28 -6.20 -9.26
N VAL A 211 4.87 -5.45 -8.24
CA VAL A 211 4.89 -3.98 -8.23
C VAL A 211 5.26 -3.42 -6.86
N VAL A 212 5.93 -2.29 -6.86
CA VAL A 212 6.30 -1.51 -5.66
C VAL A 212 5.50 -0.21 -5.67
N GLY A 213 4.62 -0.02 -4.69
CA GLY A 213 3.96 1.24 -4.42
C GLY A 213 4.90 2.15 -3.63
N VAL A 214 5.28 3.28 -4.22
CA VAL A 214 6.11 4.28 -3.53
C VAL A 214 5.27 5.03 -2.51
N ALA A 215 5.76 5.06 -1.26
CA ALA A 215 5.07 5.68 -0.13
C ALA A 215 5.46 7.14 0.05
N THR A 216 4.55 7.90 0.71
CA THR A 216 4.76 9.31 1.03
C THR A 216 4.99 9.56 2.52
N PHE A 217 5.31 8.53 3.29
CA PHE A 217 5.65 8.69 4.70
C PHE A 217 7.02 9.37 4.84
N ALA A 218 7.09 10.47 5.59
CA ALA A 218 8.22 11.38 5.58
C ALA A 218 9.58 10.72 5.83
N ASP A 219 9.71 9.89 6.89
CA ASP A 219 10.99 9.23 7.24
C ASP A 219 11.41 8.11 6.28
N PHE A 220 10.50 7.63 5.40
CA PHE A 220 10.86 6.68 4.33
C PHE A 220 11.43 7.42 3.11
N VAL A 221 11.03 8.67 2.93
CA VAL A 221 11.42 9.48 1.77
C VAL A 221 12.78 10.15 2.00
N ALA A 222 12.99 10.78 3.18
CA ALA A 222 14.24 11.46 3.49
C ALA A 222 14.51 11.53 5.00
N ASP A 223 15.69 12.05 5.36
CA ASP A 223 16.02 12.31 6.75
C ASP A 223 15.26 13.53 7.27
N THR A 224 14.22 13.30 8.06
CA THR A 224 13.36 14.35 8.60
C THR A 224 14.04 15.29 9.58
N ARG A 225 15.25 14.97 10.08
CA ARG A 225 16.11 15.90 10.83
C ARG A 225 16.55 17.11 10.00
N ALA A 226 16.57 16.96 8.68
CA ALA A 226 16.87 18.05 7.74
C ALA A 226 15.65 18.93 7.41
N GLY A 227 14.47 18.61 7.94
CA GLY A 227 13.20 19.27 7.70
C GLY A 227 12.18 18.39 7.00
N GLN A 228 11.00 18.95 6.71
CA GLN A 228 9.94 18.21 6.03
C GLN A 228 10.33 17.86 4.59
N PRO A 229 10.28 16.58 4.20
CA PRO A 229 10.53 16.17 2.83
C PRO A 229 9.49 16.75 1.86
N ARG A 230 9.85 16.82 0.60
CA ARG A 230 9.04 17.40 -0.48
C ARG A 230 8.69 16.34 -1.51
N LEU A 231 7.67 16.63 -2.30
CA LEU A 231 7.21 15.76 -3.39
C LEU A 231 8.35 15.39 -4.35
N GLU A 232 9.30 16.30 -4.63
CA GLU A 232 10.46 16.01 -5.48
C GLU A 232 11.26 14.81 -5.01
N GLN A 233 11.38 14.61 -3.69
CA GLN A 233 12.09 13.46 -3.12
C GLN A 233 11.29 12.15 -3.24
N VAL A 234 9.96 12.20 -3.21
CA VAL A 234 9.11 11.05 -3.57
C VAL A 234 9.33 10.68 -5.03
N LEU A 235 9.38 11.67 -5.92
CA LEU A 235 9.67 11.45 -7.34
C LEU A 235 11.08 10.89 -7.58
N ASP A 236 12.06 11.18 -6.69
CA ASP A 236 13.38 10.54 -6.73
C ASP A 236 13.25 9.03 -6.46
N HIS A 237 12.42 8.62 -5.49
CA HIS A 237 12.16 7.20 -5.24
C HIS A 237 11.44 6.52 -6.41
N VAL A 238 10.45 7.18 -7.03
CA VAL A 238 9.78 6.67 -8.23
C VAL A 238 10.79 6.45 -9.35
N ALA A 239 11.64 7.44 -9.64
CA ALA A 239 12.66 7.33 -10.67
C ALA A 239 13.68 6.24 -10.35
N TYR A 240 14.16 6.17 -9.10
CA TYR A 240 15.11 5.14 -8.67
C TYR A 240 14.57 3.72 -8.91
N VAL A 241 13.32 3.45 -8.50
CA VAL A 241 12.72 2.13 -8.70
C VAL A 241 12.55 1.86 -10.21
N ALA A 242 12.08 2.84 -10.98
CA ALA A 242 11.92 2.70 -12.44
C ALA A 242 13.26 2.41 -13.14
N ASP A 243 14.35 3.08 -12.74
CA ASP A 243 15.69 2.88 -13.30
C ASP A 243 16.26 1.50 -12.95
N ARG A 244 15.93 0.96 -11.77
CA ARG A 244 16.45 -0.32 -11.29
C ARG A 244 15.73 -1.53 -11.87
N VAL A 245 14.40 -1.46 -11.98
CA VAL A 245 13.57 -2.63 -12.29
C VAL A 245 12.58 -2.41 -13.43
N GLY A 246 12.56 -1.23 -14.01
CA GLY A 246 11.67 -0.87 -15.12
C GLY A 246 10.36 -0.25 -14.67
N ILE A 247 9.80 0.55 -15.60
CA ILE A 247 8.60 1.36 -15.35
C ILE A 247 7.36 0.53 -15.02
N ASP A 248 7.29 -0.73 -15.48
CA ASP A 248 6.15 -1.62 -15.29
C ASP A 248 6.00 -2.15 -13.84
N HIS A 249 7.00 -1.89 -13.00
CA HIS A 249 7.06 -2.36 -11.62
C HIS A 249 6.91 -1.26 -10.58
N VAL A 250 6.54 -0.04 -10.99
CA VAL A 250 6.37 1.12 -10.11
C VAL A 250 4.90 1.50 -10.01
N GLY A 251 4.43 1.75 -8.79
CA GLY A 251 3.10 2.26 -8.48
C GLY A 251 3.17 3.29 -7.34
N ILE A 252 2.00 3.69 -6.87
CA ILE A 252 1.84 4.55 -5.69
C ILE A 252 1.07 3.79 -4.62
N GLY A 253 1.61 3.81 -3.41
CA GLY A 253 0.93 3.40 -2.19
C GLY A 253 1.16 4.49 -1.16
N SER A 254 0.30 5.50 -1.18
CA SER A 254 0.60 6.79 -0.55
C SER A 254 0.87 6.68 0.95
N ASP A 255 0.25 5.71 1.61
CA ASP A 255 0.27 5.60 3.08
C ASP A 255 -0.22 6.88 3.76
N ILE A 256 -1.07 7.64 3.05
CA ILE A 256 -1.73 8.82 3.63
C ILE A 256 -2.85 8.33 4.54
N PHE A 257 -2.79 8.79 5.78
CA PHE A 257 -3.86 8.63 6.75
C PHE A 257 -4.28 10.00 7.27
N ASP A 258 -5.56 10.13 7.58
CA ASP A 258 -6.07 11.40 8.12
C ASP A 258 -5.56 11.59 9.54
N THR A 259 -4.44 12.32 9.64
CA THR A 259 -3.81 12.68 10.91
C THR A 259 -4.28 14.02 11.45
N SER A 260 -5.34 14.58 10.89
CA SER A 260 -5.89 15.85 11.36
C SER A 260 -6.39 15.72 12.80
N GLY A 261 -5.98 16.67 13.65
CA GLY A 261 -6.43 16.76 15.01
C GLY A 261 -5.75 15.83 16.02
N ALA A 262 -6.35 15.68 17.21
CA ALA A 262 -5.77 14.99 18.36
C ALA A 262 -5.43 13.50 18.11
N ALA A 263 -6.20 12.83 17.25
CA ALA A 263 -5.97 11.43 16.93
C ALA A 263 -4.66 11.22 16.15
N GLY A 264 -4.33 12.12 15.22
CA GLY A 264 -3.09 12.07 14.48
C GLY A 264 -1.87 12.32 15.34
N VAL A 265 -1.93 13.34 16.21
CA VAL A 265 -0.85 13.64 17.17
C VAL A 265 -0.61 12.44 18.09
N TRP A 266 -1.67 11.83 18.62
CA TRP A 266 -1.55 10.65 19.47
C TRP A 266 -0.91 9.47 18.72
N TRP A 267 -1.34 9.23 17.47
CA TRP A 267 -0.79 8.15 16.64
C TRP A 267 0.71 8.35 16.40
N THR A 268 1.11 9.56 15.98
CA THR A 268 2.52 9.89 15.72
C THR A 268 3.39 9.67 16.96
N ALA A 269 2.96 10.20 18.12
CA ALA A 269 3.69 10.07 19.37
C ALA A 269 3.85 8.60 19.80
N ASN A 270 2.80 7.76 19.64
CA ASN A 270 2.87 6.34 19.97
C ASN A 270 3.75 5.56 18.99
N THR A 271 3.66 5.85 17.69
CA THR A 271 4.45 5.19 16.66
C THR A 271 5.93 5.51 16.82
N LYS A 272 6.29 6.77 17.08
CA LYS A 272 7.68 7.16 17.40
C LYS A 272 8.23 6.45 18.63
N ARG A 273 7.43 6.31 19.68
CA ARG A 273 7.86 5.62 20.90
C ARG A 273 8.05 4.12 20.68
N ARG A 274 7.19 3.49 19.85
CA ARG A 274 7.24 2.06 19.58
C ARG A 274 8.29 1.70 18.55
N TYR A 275 8.48 2.56 17.54
CA TYR A 275 9.34 2.30 16.38
C TYR A 275 10.30 3.48 16.12
N PRO A 276 11.19 3.80 17.08
CA PRO A 276 12.11 4.93 16.92
C PRO A 276 13.10 4.75 15.77
N GLU A 277 13.41 3.51 15.38
CA GLU A 277 14.27 3.19 14.23
C GLU A 277 13.65 3.58 12.90
N ILE A 278 12.31 3.60 12.82
CA ILE A 278 11.55 3.90 11.61
C ILE A 278 11.24 5.38 11.49
N CYS A 279 10.75 6.00 12.56
CA CYS A 279 10.19 7.34 12.53
C CYS A 279 10.61 8.23 13.71
N GLY A 280 11.67 7.86 14.43
CA GLY A 280 12.12 8.61 15.61
C GLY A 280 12.58 10.03 15.31
N ALA A 281 12.99 10.31 14.07
CA ALA A 281 13.44 11.63 13.64
C ALA A 281 12.28 12.60 13.31
N MET A 282 11.06 12.09 13.03
CA MET A 282 9.92 12.92 12.68
C MET A 282 9.53 13.88 13.81
N ASP A 283 9.22 15.12 13.47
CA ASP A 283 8.48 16.03 14.35
C ASP A 283 7.03 15.51 14.53
N GLU A 284 6.46 15.67 15.72
CA GLU A 284 5.08 15.25 16.02
C GLU A 284 4.03 15.98 15.15
N GLN A 285 4.40 17.11 14.58
CA GLN A 285 3.57 17.89 13.65
C GLN A 285 3.85 17.56 12.17
N MET A 286 4.87 16.74 11.89
CA MET A 286 5.25 16.38 10.53
C MET A 286 4.55 15.08 10.14
N HIS A 287 3.46 15.18 9.39
CA HIS A 287 2.62 14.02 9.05
C HIS A 287 2.72 13.54 7.60
N GLY A 288 3.47 14.25 6.74
CA GLY A 288 3.52 13.93 5.33
C GLY A 288 4.59 14.70 4.58
N ILE A 289 4.45 14.68 3.27
CA ILE A 289 5.37 15.26 2.29
C ILE A 289 4.84 16.61 1.84
N ALA A 290 5.64 17.69 1.94
CA ALA A 290 5.23 18.99 1.44
C ALA A 290 4.88 18.93 -0.06
N GLY A 291 3.63 19.28 -0.38
CA GLY A 291 3.07 19.20 -1.73
C GLY A 291 2.34 17.89 -2.04
N PHE A 292 2.29 16.93 -1.11
CA PHE A 292 1.43 15.75 -1.19
C PHE A 292 1.13 15.21 0.23
N GLU A 293 0.52 16.05 1.04
CA GLU A 293 0.13 15.73 2.41
C GLU A 293 -1.27 15.09 2.48
N ARG A 294 -2.07 15.30 1.42
CA ARG A 294 -3.47 14.91 1.37
C ARG A 294 -3.83 14.34 0.01
N TRP A 295 -4.84 13.49 -0.04
CA TRP A 295 -5.30 12.86 -1.30
C TRP A 295 -5.71 13.88 -2.38
N ASP A 296 -6.31 15.02 -2.00
CA ASP A 296 -6.71 16.08 -2.95
C ASP A 296 -5.51 16.79 -3.62
N GLU A 297 -4.29 16.52 -3.16
CA GLU A 297 -3.04 16.98 -3.77
C GLU A 297 -2.43 15.97 -4.77
N PHE A 298 -3.10 14.86 -5.06
CA PHE A 298 -2.61 13.83 -6.00
C PHE A 298 -2.24 14.38 -7.38
N GLY A 299 -2.92 15.43 -7.82
CA GLY A 299 -2.58 16.13 -9.06
C GLY A 299 -1.17 16.70 -9.09
N ASN A 300 -0.58 17.05 -7.94
CA ASN A 300 0.80 17.50 -7.85
C ASN A 300 1.79 16.37 -8.19
N LEU A 301 1.46 15.12 -7.82
CA LEU A 301 2.24 13.96 -8.20
C LEU A 301 2.21 13.74 -9.72
N THR A 302 1.04 13.78 -10.34
CA THR A 302 0.88 13.63 -11.79
C THR A 302 1.66 14.73 -12.56
N GLU A 303 1.53 15.97 -12.13
CA GLU A 303 2.29 17.11 -12.67
C GLU A 303 3.80 16.93 -12.48
N GLY A 304 4.21 16.47 -11.29
CA GLY A 304 5.62 16.26 -10.95
C GLY A 304 6.27 15.18 -11.82
N LEU A 305 5.56 14.07 -12.07
CA LEU A 305 6.03 12.99 -12.96
C LEU A 305 6.25 13.49 -14.40
N LEU A 306 5.29 14.24 -14.95
CA LEU A 306 5.45 14.85 -16.29
C LEU A 306 6.65 15.80 -16.33
N ARG A 307 6.82 16.66 -15.32
CA ARG A 307 7.96 17.58 -15.25
C ARG A 307 9.31 16.88 -15.12
N ARG A 308 9.33 15.68 -14.55
CA ARG A 308 10.52 14.82 -14.49
C ARG A 308 10.86 14.13 -15.81
N GLY A 309 10.00 14.26 -16.83
CA GLY A 309 10.21 13.70 -18.16
C GLY A 309 9.61 12.31 -18.36
N PHE A 310 8.81 11.78 -17.40
CA PHE A 310 8.02 10.60 -17.66
C PHE A 310 6.97 10.90 -18.74
N GLY A 311 6.90 10.03 -19.75
CA GLY A 311 5.90 10.16 -20.80
C GLY A 311 4.47 9.91 -20.28
N PRO A 312 3.42 10.40 -20.98
CA PRO A 312 2.04 10.23 -20.55
C PRO A 312 1.65 8.78 -20.26
N ASP A 313 2.14 7.82 -21.04
CA ASP A 313 1.85 6.41 -20.83
C ASP A 313 2.57 5.84 -19.60
N GLU A 314 3.79 6.30 -19.32
CA GLU A 314 4.52 5.94 -18.12
C GLU A 314 3.84 6.50 -16.87
N VAL A 315 3.35 7.74 -16.94
CA VAL A 315 2.57 8.34 -15.85
C VAL A 315 1.29 7.53 -15.58
N ARG A 316 0.54 7.13 -16.63
CA ARG A 316 -0.64 6.25 -16.45
C ARG A 316 -0.30 4.93 -15.78
N LYS A 317 0.84 4.33 -16.11
CA LYS A 317 1.33 3.10 -15.45
C LYS A 317 1.59 3.34 -13.97
N ILE A 318 2.34 4.41 -13.63
CA ILE A 318 2.73 4.73 -12.25
C ILE A 318 1.52 5.03 -11.36
N ILE A 319 0.59 5.88 -11.83
CA ILE A 319 -0.54 6.35 -11.00
C ILE A 319 -1.65 5.32 -10.80
N GLY A 320 -1.54 4.14 -11.45
CA GLY A 320 -2.51 3.08 -11.21
C GLY A 320 -2.41 1.87 -12.14
N GLY A 321 -2.00 2.06 -13.39
CA GLY A 321 -1.99 0.99 -14.40
C GLY A 321 -1.22 -0.25 -13.97
N ASN A 322 -0.05 -0.10 -13.36
CA ASN A 322 0.78 -1.21 -12.90
C ASN A 322 0.16 -1.97 -11.72
N VAL A 323 -0.34 -1.25 -10.72
CA VAL A 323 -1.03 -1.86 -9.57
C VAL A 323 -2.28 -2.59 -10.04
N ARG A 324 -3.09 -1.95 -10.91
CA ARG A 324 -4.28 -2.56 -11.52
C ARG A 324 -3.94 -3.86 -12.24
N ARG A 325 -2.91 -3.84 -13.10
CA ARG A 325 -2.44 -5.02 -13.85
C ARG A 325 -2.10 -6.18 -12.93
N VAL A 326 -1.29 -5.93 -11.89
CA VAL A 326 -0.87 -6.98 -10.95
C VAL A 326 -2.07 -7.51 -10.16
N PHE A 327 -2.94 -6.64 -9.68
CA PHE A 327 -4.12 -7.06 -8.93
C PHE A 327 -5.08 -7.86 -9.80
N GLN A 328 -5.33 -7.44 -11.05
CA GLN A 328 -6.16 -8.20 -11.99
C GLN A 328 -5.58 -9.55 -12.36
N GLN A 329 -4.25 -9.68 -12.44
CA GLN A 329 -3.59 -10.95 -12.68
C GLN A 329 -3.78 -11.96 -11.54
N ILE A 330 -3.85 -11.48 -10.29
CA ILE A 330 -3.92 -12.32 -9.08
C ILE A 330 -5.36 -12.65 -8.72
N LEU A 331 -6.25 -11.67 -8.74
CA LEU A 331 -7.64 -11.79 -8.27
C LEU A 331 -8.44 -12.75 -9.16
N ARG A 332 -9.09 -13.73 -8.54
CA ARG A 332 -9.92 -14.74 -9.20
C ARG A 332 -11.37 -14.65 -8.78
#